data_922fb908897448b42ffc86154043cf55
#
_entry.id   922fb908897448b42ffc86154043cf55
#
_cell.length_a   1.000
_cell.length_b   1.000
_cell.length_c   1.000
_cell.angle_alpha   90.00
_cell.angle_beta   90.00
_cell.angle_gamma   90.00
#
_symmetry.space_group_name_H-M   'P 1'
#
loop_
_entity.id
_entity.type
_entity.pdbx_description
1 polymer ?
#
loop_
_entity_poly.entity_id
_entity_poly.type
_entity_poly.pdbx_seq_one_letter_code
_entity_poly.pdbx_strand_id
1 'polypeptide(L)'
;MYLEMLTNWLIPQLAAERHDNLSQQAVAPPHWHLAVRTFLNEHLPNRWIDRAGQNYQVFCKWPPRSPDLTVCDFFLWGYVKDRVYVPSLPATVDELQERITAALNSVKPDMLQRVWSELDYRIDVSRVTRGGHIECV
;
A
#
# COMPACT_ATOMS: atom_id res chain seq x y z
N MET A 1 -11.43 -7.75 -12.80
CA MET A 1 -11.63 -6.61 -11.88
C MET A 1 -10.32 -6.03 -11.34
N TYR A 2 -9.45 -6.73 -10.58
CA TYR A 2 -8.20 -6.15 -10.08
C TYR A 2 -7.21 -5.77 -11.20
N LEU A 3 -6.99 -6.66 -12.16
CA LEU A 3 -6.15 -6.40 -13.33
C LEU A 3 -6.70 -5.24 -14.19
N GLU A 4 -8.00 -5.14 -14.35
CA GLU A 4 -8.64 -4.02 -15.05
C GLU A 4 -8.40 -2.69 -14.33
N MET A 5 -8.45 -2.66 -13.02
CA MET A 5 -8.12 -1.49 -12.22
C MET A 5 -6.65 -1.08 -12.42
N LEU A 6 -5.73 -2.05 -12.41
CA LEU A 6 -4.32 -1.78 -12.69
C LEU A 6 -4.13 -1.19 -14.10
N THR A 7 -4.77 -1.81 -15.11
CA THR A 7 -4.61 -1.42 -16.52
C THR A 7 -5.23 -0.06 -16.81
N ASN A 8 -6.47 0.15 -16.34
CA ASN A 8 -7.27 1.30 -16.77
C ASN A 8 -7.14 2.52 -15.86
N TRP A 9 -6.66 2.31 -14.64
CA TRP A 9 -6.58 3.39 -13.65
C TRP A 9 -5.16 3.60 -13.10
N LEU A 10 -4.54 2.59 -12.50
CA LEU A 10 -3.27 2.78 -11.78
C LEU A 10 -2.10 3.08 -12.72
N ILE A 11 -1.87 2.26 -13.73
CA ILE A 11 -0.73 2.42 -14.65
C ILE A 11 -0.77 3.76 -15.40
N PRO A 12 -1.91 4.23 -15.93
CA PRO A 12 -1.97 5.56 -16.54
C PRO A 12 -1.59 6.70 -15.59
N GLN A 13 -1.96 6.61 -14.32
CA GLN A 13 -1.58 7.63 -13.33
C GLN A 13 -0.08 7.58 -13.00
N LEU A 14 0.47 6.38 -12.79
CA LEU A 14 1.90 6.21 -12.54
C LEU A 14 2.76 6.65 -13.74
N ALA A 15 2.25 6.47 -14.96
CA ALA A 15 2.94 6.93 -16.18
C ALA A 15 2.92 8.46 -16.34
N ALA A 16 1.89 9.14 -15.80
CA ALA A 16 1.78 10.59 -15.80
C ALA A 16 2.65 11.26 -14.72
N GLU A 17 3.06 10.50 -13.70
CA GLU A 17 3.92 10.94 -12.61
C GLU A 17 5.41 10.63 -12.89
N ARG A 18 6.24 10.65 -11.85
CA ARG A 18 7.66 10.35 -11.97
C ARG A 18 7.91 8.88 -12.28
N HIS A 19 8.88 8.59 -13.12
CA HIS A 19 9.25 7.22 -13.52
C HIS A 19 10.01 6.42 -12.45
N ASP A 20 10.25 6.99 -11.27
CA ASP A 20 10.95 6.37 -10.15
C ASP A 20 10.00 5.82 -9.05
N ASN A 21 8.69 5.82 -9.31
CA ASN A 21 7.69 5.29 -8.38
C ASN A 21 7.89 3.81 -8.11
N LEU A 22 7.84 3.44 -6.82
CA LEU A 22 7.75 2.06 -6.36
C LEU A 22 6.32 1.73 -5.95
N SER A 23 5.79 0.62 -6.42
CA SER A 23 4.45 0.14 -6.07
C SER A 23 4.55 -1.04 -5.12
N GLN A 24 4.03 -0.89 -3.91
CA GLN A 24 3.88 -2.00 -2.97
C GLN A 24 2.49 -2.59 -3.07
N GLN A 25 2.42 -3.88 -3.31
CA GLN A 25 1.16 -4.63 -3.45
C GLN A 25 0.87 -5.44 -2.19
N ALA A 26 -0.40 -5.45 -1.77
CA ALA A 26 -0.85 -6.32 -0.68
C ALA A 26 -0.88 -7.79 -1.13
N VAL A 27 -0.70 -8.69 -0.18
CA VAL A 27 -0.55 -10.13 -0.41
C VAL A 27 -1.88 -10.88 -0.55
N ALA A 28 -2.95 -10.19 -0.91
CA ALA A 28 -4.26 -10.81 -1.12
C ALA A 28 -4.23 -11.79 -2.33
N PRO A 29 -4.98 -12.90 -2.28
CA PRO A 29 -4.97 -13.90 -3.35
C PRO A 29 -5.20 -13.34 -4.77
N PRO A 30 -6.14 -12.40 -5.00
CA PRO A 30 -6.32 -11.80 -6.32
C PRO A 30 -5.08 -11.06 -6.84
N HIS A 31 -4.31 -10.46 -5.94
CA HIS A 31 -3.09 -9.72 -6.29
C HIS A 31 -1.95 -10.64 -6.68
N TRP A 32 -1.96 -11.87 -6.19
CA TRP A 32 -0.94 -12.89 -6.47
C TRP A 32 -1.23 -13.73 -7.71
N HIS A 33 -2.29 -13.46 -8.45
CA HIS A 33 -2.61 -14.19 -9.66
C HIS A 33 -1.52 -14.02 -10.72
N LEU A 34 -1.22 -15.09 -11.46
CA LEU A 34 -0.16 -15.09 -12.47
C LEU A 34 -0.28 -13.94 -13.48
N ALA A 35 -1.50 -13.66 -13.97
CA ALA A 35 -1.73 -12.56 -14.91
C ALA A 35 -1.39 -11.18 -14.32
N VAL A 36 -1.64 -10.97 -13.03
CA VAL A 36 -1.27 -9.72 -12.33
C VAL A 36 0.25 -9.57 -12.26
N ARG A 37 0.95 -10.63 -11.89
CA ARG A 37 2.41 -10.61 -11.79
C ARG A 37 3.09 -10.42 -13.14
N THR A 38 2.58 -11.08 -14.18
CA THR A 38 3.06 -10.88 -15.56
C THR A 38 2.87 -9.43 -15.98
N PHE A 39 1.68 -8.87 -15.74
CA PHE A 39 1.37 -7.48 -16.04
C PHE A 39 2.30 -6.50 -15.30
N LEU A 40 2.57 -6.73 -14.01
CA LEU A 40 3.48 -5.88 -13.23
C LEU A 40 4.93 -5.98 -13.71
N ASN A 41 5.39 -7.17 -14.09
CA ASN A 41 6.72 -7.36 -14.68
C ASN A 41 6.87 -6.60 -16.01
N GLU A 42 5.82 -6.54 -16.82
CA GLU A 42 5.83 -5.83 -18.10
C GLU A 42 5.78 -4.31 -17.94
N HIS A 43 4.96 -3.81 -17.00
CA HIS A 43 4.70 -2.37 -16.87
C HIS A 43 5.55 -1.68 -15.79
N LEU A 44 5.96 -2.41 -14.76
CA LEU A 44 6.75 -1.90 -13.64
C LEU A 44 7.98 -2.80 -13.36
N PRO A 45 8.84 -3.08 -14.35
CA PRO A 45 9.97 -3.98 -14.15
C PRO A 45 10.89 -3.42 -13.03
N ASN A 46 11.16 -4.25 -12.01
CA ASN A 46 11.96 -3.88 -10.83
C ASN A 46 11.45 -2.65 -10.04
N ARG A 47 10.17 -2.30 -10.19
CA ARG A 47 9.54 -1.16 -9.49
C ARG A 47 8.30 -1.55 -8.69
N TRP A 48 8.11 -2.82 -8.42
CA TRP A 48 7.05 -3.28 -7.53
C TRP A 48 7.59 -4.15 -6.41
N ILE A 49 6.93 -4.11 -5.28
CA ILE A 49 7.32 -4.79 -4.04
C ILE A 49 6.24 -5.82 -3.71
N ASP A 50 6.66 -7.06 -3.53
CA ASP A 50 5.77 -8.18 -3.19
C ASP A 50 6.57 -9.33 -2.58
N ARG A 51 5.91 -10.48 -2.40
CA ARG A 51 6.54 -11.72 -1.97
C ARG A 51 7.68 -12.13 -2.90
N ALA A 52 8.63 -12.88 -2.35
CA ALA A 52 9.64 -13.55 -3.15
C ALA A 52 9.04 -14.70 -3.98
N GLY A 53 9.42 -14.76 -5.25
CA GLY A 53 9.14 -15.88 -6.14
C GLY A 53 10.26 -16.01 -7.16
N GLN A 54 10.39 -17.21 -7.76
CA GLN A 54 11.32 -17.39 -8.87
C GLN A 54 10.81 -16.59 -10.08
N ASN A 55 11.71 -15.93 -10.79
CA ASN A 55 11.45 -15.17 -12.02
C ASN A 55 10.55 -13.92 -11.88
N TYR A 56 10.44 -13.33 -10.69
CA TYR A 56 9.72 -12.07 -10.51
C TYR A 56 10.69 -10.88 -10.47
N GLN A 57 10.39 -9.88 -11.30
CA GLN A 57 11.15 -8.63 -11.38
C GLN A 57 10.68 -7.65 -10.31
N VAL A 58 10.78 -8.07 -9.05
CA VAL A 58 10.45 -7.21 -7.90
C VAL A 58 11.64 -6.34 -7.51
N PHE A 59 11.38 -5.14 -7.04
CA PHE A 59 12.40 -4.25 -6.50
C PHE A 59 13.08 -4.85 -5.27
N CYS A 60 12.28 -5.37 -4.35
CA CYS A 60 12.77 -6.12 -3.19
C CYS A 60 11.71 -7.12 -2.73
N LYS A 61 12.18 -8.12 -2.01
CA LYS A 61 11.33 -9.11 -1.35
C LYS A 61 10.77 -8.51 -0.08
N TRP A 62 9.44 -8.55 0.08
CA TRP A 62 8.77 -8.07 1.29
C TRP A 62 8.39 -9.23 2.19
N PRO A 63 8.62 -9.12 3.52
CA PRO A 63 8.25 -10.19 4.44
C PRO A 63 6.73 -10.40 4.43
N PRO A 64 6.26 -11.65 4.34
CA PRO A 64 4.84 -11.92 4.42
C PRO A 64 4.30 -11.61 5.83
N ARG A 65 3.02 -11.23 5.89
CA ARG A 65 2.33 -10.93 7.17
C ARG A 65 3.04 -9.87 8.02
N SER A 66 3.47 -8.80 7.39
CA SER A 66 4.14 -7.69 8.06
C SER A 66 3.32 -6.38 7.96
N PRO A 67 2.15 -6.29 8.63
CA PRO A 67 1.34 -5.07 8.63
C PRO A 67 2.11 -3.89 9.27
N ASP A 68 2.99 -4.16 10.20
CA ASP A 68 3.84 -3.15 10.85
C ASP A 68 4.80 -2.44 9.90
N LEU A 69 5.10 -3.05 8.75
CA LEU A 69 5.98 -2.53 7.71
C LEU A 69 5.22 -2.05 6.47
N THR A 70 3.90 -2.04 6.49
CA THR A 70 3.06 -1.63 5.37
C THR A 70 2.30 -0.37 5.73
N VAL A 71 2.61 0.75 5.07
CA VAL A 71 2.05 2.08 5.37
C VAL A 71 0.52 2.08 5.35
N CYS A 72 -0.10 1.39 4.41
CA CYS A 72 -1.55 1.27 4.36
C CYS A 72 -2.12 0.60 5.62
N ASP A 73 -1.43 -0.40 6.16
CA ASP A 73 -1.90 -1.16 7.32
C ASP A 73 -1.68 -0.41 8.63
N PHE A 74 -0.49 0.14 8.86
CA PHE A 74 -0.20 0.79 10.14
C PHE A 74 -0.65 2.26 10.22
N PHE A 75 -0.99 2.88 9.10
CA PHE A 75 -1.39 4.29 9.07
C PHE A 75 -2.71 4.51 8.32
N LEU A 76 -2.75 4.23 7.01
CA LEU A 76 -3.81 4.75 6.13
C LEU A 76 -5.19 4.21 6.47
N TRP A 77 -5.32 2.92 6.69
CA TRP A 77 -6.61 2.29 6.99
C TRP A 77 -7.22 2.79 8.30
N GLY A 78 -6.42 2.93 9.35
CA GLY A 78 -6.84 3.51 10.62
C GLY A 78 -7.26 4.97 10.45
N TYR A 79 -6.43 5.76 9.79
CA TYR A 79 -6.69 7.17 9.53
C TYR A 79 -8.02 7.40 8.79
N VAL A 80 -8.29 6.62 7.75
CA VAL A 80 -9.55 6.71 6.99
C VAL A 80 -10.74 6.24 7.83
N LYS A 81 -10.61 5.11 8.51
CA LYS A 81 -11.70 4.58 9.37
C LYS A 81 -12.11 5.56 10.45
N ASP A 82 -11.18 6.20 11.12
CA ASP A 82 -11.45 7.17 12.18
C ASP A 82 -12.23 8.40 11.68
N ARG A 83 -12.19 8.71 10.40
CA ARG A 83 -12.90 9.82 9.79
C ARG A 83 -14.21 9.45 9.14
N VAL A 84 -14.30 8.22 8.64
CA VAL A 84 -15.49 7.73 7.95
C VAL A 84 -16.57 7.28 8.95
N TYR A 85 -16.16 6.56 10.00
CA TYR A 85 -17.08 5.99 10.99
C TYR A 85 -17.31 6.90 12.20
N VAL A 86 -17.48 8.19 11.95
CA VAL A 86 -17.99 9.12 12.96
C VAL A 86 -19.52 9.17 12.92
N PRO A 87 -20.20 9.35 14.07
CA PRO A 87 -21.63 9.61 14.11
C PRO A 87 -21.98 10.91 13.34
N SER A 88 -23.06 10.97 12.54
CA SER A 88 -23.90 9.83 12.11
C SER A 88 -23.16 8.97 11.06
N LEU A 89 -23.35 7.65 11.12
CA LEU A 89 -22.73 6.74 10.16
C LEU A 89 -23.26 6.98 8.73
N PRO A 90 -22.46 6.73 7.69
CA PRO A 90 -22.91 6.87 6.31
C PRO A 90 -24.09 5.93 6.04
N ALA A 91 -25.16 6.46 5.47
CA ALA A 91 -26.39 5.72 5.21
C ALA A 91 -26.38 5.07 3.81
N THR A 92 -25.59 5.58 2.90
CA THR A 92 -25.52 5.11 1.50
C THR A 92 -24.06 4.82 1.10
N VAL A 93 -23.92 4.05 0.02
CA VAL A 93 -22.60 3.78 -0.57
C VAL A 93 -21.98 5.08 -1.12
N ASP A 94 -22.77 5.95 -1.70
CA ASP A 94 -22.27 7.23 -2.24
C ASP A 94 -21.74 8.12 -1.12
N GLU A 95 -22.47 8.25 -0.01
CA GLU A 95 -22.00 8.98 1.18
C GLU A 95 -20.70 8.36 1.76
N LEU A 96 -20.62 7.02 1.78
CA LEU A 96 -19.42 6.33 2.20
C LEU A 96 -18.22 6.65 1.30
N GLN A 97 -18.41 6.65 -0.01
CA GLN A 97 -17.37 7.00 -0.98
C GLN A 97 -16.92 8.46 -0.85
N GLU A 98 -17.85 9.38 -0.65
CA GLU A 98 -17.55 10.79 -0.42
C GLU A 98 -16.70 10.99 0.84
N ARG A 99 -17.06 10.32 1.94
CA ARG A 99 -16.30 10.38 3.20
C ARG A 99 -14.90 9.77 3.07
N ILE A 100 -14.77 8.66 2.35
CA ILE A 100 -13.45 8.05 2.07
C ILE A 100 -12.60 9.01 1.25
N THR A 101 -13.15 9.59 0.19
CA THR A 101 -12.45 10.55 -0.67
C THR A 101 -12.01 11.79 0.12
N ALA A 102 -12.90 12.33 0.94
CA ALA A 102 -12.57 13.46 1.80
C ALA A 102 -11.47 13.13 2.81
N ALA A 103 -11.51 11.93 3.42
CA ALA A 103 -10.48 11.47 4.33
C ALA A 103 -9.11 11.34 3.64
N LEU A 104 -9.07 10.75 2.45
CA LEU A 104 -7.83 10.62 1.67
C LEU A 104 -7.26 12.00 1.29
N ASN A 105 -8.11 12.91 0.83
CA ASN A 105 -7.70 14.28 0.47
C ASN A 105 -7.26 15.12 1.68
N SER A 106 -7.62 14.73 2.90
CA SER A 106 -7.20 15.41 4.13
C SER A 106 -5.79 15.03 4.59
N VAL A 107 -5.16 14.04 3.99
CA VAL A 107 -3.79 13.65 4.27
C VAL A 107 -2.84 14.73 3.77
N LYS A 108 -2.09 15.35 4.67
CA LYS A 108 -1.18 16.46 4.37
C LYS A 108 0.25 15.97 4.11
N PRO A 109 1.06 16.73 3.35
CA PRO A 109 2.46 16.36 3.07
C PRO A 109 3.32 16.15 4.32
N ASP A 110 3.13 16.96 5.38
CA ASP A 110 3.84 16.80 6.64
C ASP A 110 3.48 15.50 7.39
N MET A 111 2.23 15.07 7.26
CA MET A 111 1.80 13.76 7.77
C MET A 111 2.50 12.62 7.02
N LEU A 112 2.56 12.69 5.70
CA LEU A 112 3.27 11.70 4.88
C LEU A 112 4.76 11.65 5.24
N GLN A 113 5.40 12.78 5.45
CA GLN A 113 6.80 12.83 5.86
C GLN A 113 7.03 12.12 7.20
N ARG A 114 6.14 12.32 8.18
CA ARG A 114 6.20 11.59 9.45
C ARG A 114 5.96 10.10 9.28
N VAL A 115 5.04 9.71 8.42
CA VAL A 115 4.75 8.30 8.11
C VAL A 115 5.96 7.60 7.48
N TRP A 116 6.66 8.26 6.56
CA TRP A 116 7.89 7.71 5.97
C TRP A 116 9.02 7.59 6.99
N SER A 117 9.18 8.56 7.88
CA SER A 117 10.15 8.48 8.99
C SER A 117 9.79 7.34 9.97
N GLU A 118 8.51 7.14 10.22
CA GLU A 118 8.03 6.01 11.02
C GLU A 118 8.31 4.66 10.33
N LEU A 119 8.14 4.57 9.02
CA LEU A 119 8.47 3.35 8.27
C LEU A 119 9.97 3.02 8.38
N ASP A 120 10.84 4.01 8.21
CA ASP A 120 12.29 3.84 8.36
C ASP A 120 12.63 3.30 9.75
N TYR A 121 12.08 3.89 10.79
CA TYR A 121 12.24 3.42 12.16
C TYR A 121 11.77 1.96 12.35
N ARG A 122 10.59 1.64 11.82
CA ARG A 122 10.02 0.28 11.90
C ARG A 122 10.89 -0.76 11.17
N ILE A 123 11.44 -0.39 10.03
CA ILE A 123 12.38 -1.24 9.29
C ILE A 123 13.64 -1.51 10.13
N ASP A 124 14.20 -0.50 10.77
CA ASP A 124 15.37 -0.66 11.62
C ASP A 124 15.10 -1.51 12.85
N VAL A 125 13.96 -1.30 13.52
CA VAL A 125 13.53 -2.17 14.63
C VAL A 125 13.36 -3.61 14.18
N SER A 126 12.73 -3.84 13.03
CA SER A 126 12.56 -5.18 12.47
C SER A 126 13.88 -5.88 12.19
N ARG A 127 14.89 -5.14 11.72
CA ARG A 127 16.26 -5.67 11.51
C ARG A 127 16.92 -6.07 12.83
N VAL A 128 16.84 -5.20 13.85
CA VAL A 128 17.45 -5.44 15.17
C VAL A 128 16.77 -6.60 15.88
N THR A 129 15.44 -6.70 15.82
CA THR A 129 14.65 -7.75 16.48
C THR A 129 14.54 -9.03 15.65
N ARG A 130 15.16 -9.08 14.47
CA ARG A 130 15.07 -10.21 13.54
C ARG A 130 13.65 -10.61 13.18
N GLY A 131 12.78 -9.63 12.98
CA GLY A 131 11.37 -9.81 12.61
C GLY A 131 10.41 -9.93 13.80
N GLY A 132 10.82 -9.54 15.00
CA GLY A 132 9.91 -9.40 16.14
C GLY A 132 8.88 -8.28 15.91
N HIS A 133 7.73 -8.40 16.60
CA HIS A 133 6.71 -7.35 16.55
C HIS A 133 7.20 -6.05 17.18
N ILE A 134 6.97 -4.94 16.52
CA ILE A 134 7.42 -3.61 16.93
C ILE A 134 6.73 -3.14 18.22
N GLU A 135 5.49 -3.54 18.42
CA GLU A 135 4.73 -3.23 19.64
C GLU A 135 5.27 -3.91 20.91
N CYS A 136 6.18 -4.85 20.75
CA CYS A 136 6.83 -5.57 21.86
C CYS A 136 8.23 -5.04 22.20
N VAL A 137 8.61 -3.90 21.63
CA VAL A 137 9.96 -3.31 21.81
C VAL A 137 9.90 -1.99 22.64
#